data_4d1bd9468b259c39f6c7af1cd4e7b463
#
_entry.id   4d1bd9468b259c39f6c7af1cd4e7b463
#
_cell.length_a   1.000
_cell.length_b   1.000
_cell.length_c   1.000
_cell.angle_alpha   90.00
_cell.angle_beta   90.00
_cell.angle_gamma   90.00
#
_symmetry.space_group_name_H-M   'P 1'
#
loop_
_entity.id
_entity.type
_entity.pdbx_description
1 polymer ?
#
loop_
_entity_poly.entity_id
_entity_poly.type
_entity_poly.pdbx_seq_one_letter_code
_entity_poly.pdbx_strand_id
1 'polypeptide(L)'
;MAGPDKNFFAILLKRHGIDPISDVQWKVYPADLLSVALDKREIAAISGSEPFSYRLLETGKYQLIASNMTGDYANLSCCVLGVSGALARDHKPAAAALTQAILEAHSYAAAHPESVAQSFLAHALNTNEAEVSGILHGQGHGHHAVGEAFVKELTQYAVDLQRVQVIKPGTDPHQFAESIYVNVFA
;
A
#
# COMPACT_ATOMS: atom_id res chain seq x y z
N MET A 1 2.67 6.75 -15.66
CA MET A 1 3.10 7.11 -14.29
C MET A 1 3.34 5.82 -13.52
N ALA A 2 4.44 5.70 -12.79
CA ALA A 2 4.67 4.49 -12.00
C ALA A 2 3.74 4.50 -10.77
N GLY A 3 2.97 3.44 -10.60
CA GLY A 3 2.11 3.29 -9.41
C GLY A 3 2.90 2.81 -8.18
N PRO A 4 2.28 2.85 -6.99
CA PRO A 4 2.91 2.38 -5.75
C PRO A 4 3.39 0.93 -5.85
N ASP A 5 2.65 0.06 -6.54
CA ASP A 5 3.01 -1.35 -6.74
C ASP A 5 4.37 -1.50 -7.42
N LYS A 6 4.61 -0.74 -8.50
CA LYS A 6 5.92 -0.74 -9.17
C LYS A 6 7.03 -0.26 -8.25
N ASN A 7 6.79 0.81 -7.47
CA ASN A 7 7.80 1.38 -6.59
C ASN A 7 8.21 0.39 -5.50
N PHE A 8 7.25 -0.32 -4.91
CA PHE A 8 7.51 -1.35 -3.91
C PHE A 8 8.44 -2.44 -4.46
N PHE A 9 8.11 -3.02 -5.62
CA PHE A 9 8.95 -4.05 -6.21
C PHE A 9 10.30 -3.52 -6.71
N ALA A 10 10.36 -2.28 -7.20
CA ALA A 10 11.63 -1.64 -7.55
C ALA A 10 12.57 -1.52 -6.33
N ILE A 11 12.03 -1.17 -5.16
CA ILE A 11 12.79 -1.11 -3.91
C ILE A 11 13.30 -2.50 -3.52
N LEU A 12 12.44 -3.53 -3.58
CA LEU A 12 12.85 -4.91 -3.28
C LEU A 12 13.95 -5.40 -4.23
N LEU A 13 13.80 -5.20 -5.54
CA LEU A 13 14.82 -5.56 -6.53
C LEU A 13 16.16 -4.88 -6.21
N LYS A 14 16.12 -3.59 -5.90
CA LYS A 14 17.35 -2.83 -5.56
C LYS A 14 18.03 -3.36 -4.29
N ARG A 15 17.26 -3.77 -3.29
CA ARG A 15 17.78 -4.40 -2.06
C ARG A 15 18.45 -5.75 -2.34
N HIS A 16 18.01 -6.46 -3.37
CA HIS A 16 18.60 -7.72 -3.83
C HIS A 16 19.69 -7.56 -4.90
N GLY A 17 20.18 -6.33 -5.12
CA GLY A 17 21.28 -6.05 -6.05
C GLY A 17 20.88 -5.99 -7.52
N ILE A 18 19.59 -5.99 -7.83
CA ILE A 18 19.05 -5.84 -9.19
C ILE A 18 18.69 -4.37 -9.40
N ASP A 19 19.20 -3.75 -10.45
CA ASP A 19 18.84 -2.37 -10.76
C ASP A 19 17.49 -2.30 -11.48
N PRO A 20 16.44 -1.73 -10.84
CA PRO A 20 15.09 -1.74 -11.42
C PRO A 20 14.97 -0.85 -12.67
N ILE A 21 15.99 -0.06 -12.98
CA ILE A 21 16.00 0.86 -14.14
C ILE A 21 16.70 0.23 -15.33
N SER A 22 17.89 -0.36 -15.12
CA SER A 22 18.71 -0.94 -16.19
C SER A 22 18.43 -2.43 -16.43
N ASP A 23 18.11 -3.19 -15.39
CA ASP A 23 18.06 -4.66 -15.46
C ASP A 23 16.62 -5.18 -15.64
N VAL A 24 15.60 -4.32 -15.53
CA VAL A 24 14.18 -4.70 -15.59
C VAL A 24 13.41 -3.91 -16.63
N GLN A 25 12.76 -4.61 -17.53
CA GLN A 25 11.82 -3.98 -18.46
C GLN A 25 10.41 -3.93 -17.86
N TRP A 26 9.99 -2.75 -17.47
CA TRP A 26 8.63 -2.52 -16.98
C TRP A 26 7.64 -2.35 -18.14
N LYS A 27 6.54 -3.12 -18.08
CA LYS A 27 5.44 -3.04 -19.04
C LYS A 27 4.14 -2.71 -18.31
N VAL A 28 3.28 -1.94 -18.94
CA VAL A 28 1.96 -1.58 -18.40
C VAL A 28 0.88 -2.28 -19.22
N TYR A 29 0.01 -3.00 -18.53
CA TYR A 29 -1.14 -3.67 -19.10
C TYR A 29 -2.41 -3.24 -18.35
N PRO A 30 -3.60 -3.30 -18.95
CA PRO A 30 -4.85 -3.34 -18.21
C PRO A 30 -4.86 -4.52 -17.22
N ALA A 31 -5.48 -4.33 -16.07
CA ALA A 31 -5.42 -5.32 -14.98
C ALA A 31 -5.91 -6.71 -15.39
N ASP A 32 -6.97 -6.76 -16.19
CA ASP A 32 -7.58 -7.98 -16.74
C ASP A 32 -6.69 -8.72 -17.75
N LEU A 33 -5.68 -8.05 -18.32
CA LEU A 33 -4.75 -8.64 -19.28
C LEU A 33 -3.43 -9.08 -18.66
N LEU A 34 -3.15 -8.74 -17.41
CA LEU A 34 -1.88 -9.08 -16.74
C LEU A 34 -1.65 -10.59 -16.65
N SER A 35 -2.67 -11.36 -16.26
CA SER A 35 -2.59 -12.82 -16.20
C SER A 35 -2.36 -13.44 -17.58
N VAL A 36 -3.03 -12.92 -18.59
CA VAL A 36 -2.87 -13.39 -19.99
C VAL A 36 -1.43 -13.16 -20.48
N ALA A 37 -0.85 -11.99 -20.19
CA ALA A 37 0.52 -11.67 -20.57
C ALA A 37 1.53 -12.57 -19.84
N LEU A 38 1.27 -12.91 -18.57
CA LEU A 38 2.11 -13.84 -17.80
C LEU A 38 2.01 -15.28 -18.36
N ASP A 39 0.80 -15.76 -18.64
CA ASP A 39 0.55 -17.08 -19.21
C ASP A 39 1.22 -17.25 -20.59
N LYS A 40 1.23 -16.18 -21.38
CA LYS A 40 1.93 -16.15 -22.68
C LYS A 40 3.44 -15.93 -22.57
N ARG A 41 3.97 -15.78 -21.35
CA ARG A 41 5.39 -15.47 -21.10
C ARG A 41 5.87 -14.15 -21.73
N GLU A 42 4.97 -13.21 -21.96
CA GLU A 42 5.31 -11.85 -22.41
C GLU A 42 5.92 -11.02 -21.28
N ILE A 43 5.60 -11.40 -20.03
CA ILE A 43 6.16 -10.87 -18.77
C ILE A 43 6.54 -12.04 -17.86
N ALA A 44 7.48 -11.81 -16.95
CA ALA A 44 7.97 -12.82 -16.01
C ALA A 44 7.29 -12.74 -14.64
N ALA A 45 6.75 -11.57 -14.27
CA ALA A 45 6.07 -11.33 -13.00
C ALA A 45 5.04 -10.21 -13.14
N ILE A 46 4.08 -10.19 -12.22
CA ILE A 46 3.05 -9.16 -12.10
C ILE A 46 3.28 -8.41 -10.79
N SER A 47 3.15 -7.09 -10.83
CA SER A 47 3.03 -6.23 -9.66
C SER A 47 1.60 -5.70 -9.63
N GLY A 48 0.88 -5.96 -8.56
CA GLY A 48 -0.52 -5.58 -8.43
C GLY A 48 -0.96 -5.47 -6.97
N SER A 49 -2.18 -5.00 -6.79
CA SER A 49 -2.84 -4.81 -5.50
C SER A 49 -4.18 -5.54 -5.46
N GLU A 50 -4.78 -5.60 -4.27
CA GLU A 50 -6.09 -6.20 -4.07
C GLU A 50 -7.22 -5.38 -4.78
N PRO A 51 -8.26 -6.04 -5.23
CA PRO A 51 -8.60 -7.48 -5.12
C PRO A 51 -7.97 -8.35 -6.22
N PHE A 52 -7.21 -7.77 -7.12
CA PHE A 52 -6.68 -8.46 -8.30
C PHE A 52 -5.66 -9.55 -7.93
N SER A 53 -4.71 -9.24 -7.02
CA SER A 53 -3.72 -10.21 -6.56
C SER A 53 -4.37 -11.40 -5.84
N TYR A 54 -5.35 -11.16 -5.00
CA TYR A 54 -6.12 -12.23 -4.35
C TYR A 54 -6.75 -13.18 -5.37
N ARG A 55 -7.46 -12.63 -6.37
CA ARG A 55 -8.09 -13.45 -7.43
C ARG A 55 -7.10 -14.31 -8.20
N LEU A 56 -5.92 -13.78 -8.49
CA LEU A 56 -4.87 -14.54 -9.16
C LEU A 56 -4.37 -15.71 -8.31
N LEU A 57 -4.12 -15.46 -7.04
CA LEU A 57 -3.64 -16.48 -6.09
C LEU A 57 -4.67 -17.59 -5.88
N GLU A 58 -5.96 -17.26 -5.79
CA GLU A 58 -7.07 -18.24 -5.66
C GLU A 58 -7.16 -19.20 -6.84
N THR A 59 -6.62 -18.86 -8.02
CA THR A 59 -6.56 -19.80 -9.15
C THR A 59 -5.62 -20.97 -8.90
N GLY A 60 -4.70 -20.88 -7.94
CA GLY A 60 -3.64 -21.85 -7.69
C GLY A 60 -2.56 -21.94 -8.77
N LYS A 61 -2.64 -21.10 -9.81
CA LYS A 61 -1.66 -21.09 -10.92
C LYS A 61 -0.43 -20.23 -10.64
N TYR A 62 -0.56 -19.25 -9.76
CA TYR A 62 0.44 -18.23 -9.50
C TYR A 62 0.93 -18.32 -8.05
N GLN A 63 2.15 -17.86 -7.83
CA GLN A 63 2.76 -17.82 -6.50
C GLN A 63 3.08 -16.38 -6.11
N LEU A 64 2.78 -16.04 -4.85
CA LEU A 64 3.22 -14.79 -4.26
C LEU A 64 4.73 -14.84 -4.03
N ILE A 65 5.47 -13.91 -4.64
CA ILE A 65 6.92 -13.80 -4.47
C ILE A 65 7.24 -12.87 -3.29
N ALA A 66 6.55 -11.76 -3.20
CA ALA A 66 6.74 -10.77 -2.15
C ALA A 66 5.47 -9.92 -1.94
N SER A 67 5.29 -9.41 -0.76
CA SER A 67 4.18 -8.53 -0.37
C SER A 67 4.68 -7.48 0.63
N ASN A 68 4.04 -6.32 0.64
CA ASN A 68 4.23 -5.31 1.68
C ASN A 68 3.72 -5.76 3.07
N MET A 69 3.06 -6.92 3.13
CA MET A 69 2.60 -7.55 4.38
C MET A 69 3.61 -8.56 4.93
N THR A 70 4.78 -8.72 4.29
CA THR A 70 5.81 -9.70 4.67
C THR A 70 7.19 -9.07 4.77
N GLY A 71 8.11 -9.76 5.44
CA GLY A 71 9.50 -9.31 5.60
C GLY A 71 9.60 -7.99 6.38
N ASP A 72 10.49 -7.12 5.95
CA ASP A 72 10.78 -5.84 6.62
C ASP A 72 9.61 -4.85 6.62
N TYR A 73 8.60 -5.07 5.76
CA TYR A 73 7.43 -4.21 5.63
C TYR A 73 6.22 -4.68 6.44
N ALA A 74 6.24 -5.89 7.00
CA ALA A 74 5.10 -6.49 7.69
C ALA A 74 4.51 -5.66 8.84
N ASN A 75 5.35 -4.83 9.47
CA ASN A 75 4.96 -3.97 10.59
C ASN A 75 5.14 -2.48 10.28
N LEU A 76 5.07 -2.10 9.01
CA LEU A 76 5.09 -0.70 8.60
C LEU A 76 3.72 -0.27 8.09
N SER A 77 3.44 1.03 8.19
CA SER A 77 2.21 1.60 7.63
C SER A 77 2.19 1.42 6.12
N CYS A 78 1.18 0.72 5.61
CA CYS A 78 0.99 0.50 4.18
C CYS A 78 0.39 1.72 3.47
N CYS A 79 -0.63 2.30 4.10
CA CYS A 79 -1.40 3.42 3.57
C CYS A 79 -1.43 4.57 4.56
N VAL A 80 -1.70 5.76 4.05
CA VAL A 80 -1.77 6.99 4.85
C VAL A 80 -3.08 7.72 4.57
N LEU A 81 -3.60 8.41 5.58
CA LEU A 81 -4.68 9.37 5.39
C LEU A 81 -4.07 10.71 4.97
N GLY A 82 -4.39 11.13 3.74
CA GLY A 82 -4.04 12.46 3.25
C GLY A 82 -5.21 13.43 3.42
N VAL A 83 -4.94 14.59 3.99
CA VAL A 83 -5.90 15.70 4.08
C VAL A 83 -5.31 16.94 3.45
N SER A 84 -6.17 17.89 3.06
CA SER A 84 -5.67 19.19 2.57
C SER A 84 -4.92 19.95 3.67
N GLY A 85 -3.88 20.69 3.28
CA GLY A 85 -3.15 21.52 4.23
C GLY A 85 -4.04 22.57 4.92
N ALA A 86 -5.08 23.08 4.24
CA ALA A 86 -6.06 23.97 4.84
C ALA A 86 -6.84 23.27 5.96
N LEU A 87 -7.35 22.05 5.73
CA LEU A 87 -8.05 21.30 6.77
C LEU A 87 -7.15 21.05 7.98
N ALA A 88 -5.91 20.66 7.74
CA ALA A 88 -4.94 20.36 8.80
C ALA A 88 -4.56 21.59 9.63
N ARG A 89 -4.44 22.78 9.02
CA ARG A 89 -4.05 24.04 9.71
C ARG A 89 -5.21 24.78 10.32
N ASP A 90 -6.30 24.95 9.54
CA ASP A 90 -7.36 25.90 9.87
C ASP A 90 -8.53 25.22 10.59
N HIS A 91 -8.65 23.89 10.46
CA HIS A 91 -9.73 23.09 11.04
C HIS A 91 -9.20 21.80 11.67
N LYS A 92 -8.13 21.92 12.47
CA LYS A 92 -7.45 20.78 13.10
C LYS A 92 -8.38 19.84 13.88
N PRO A 93 -9.37 20.32 14.66
CA PRO A 93 -10.33 19.43 15.34
C PRO A 93 -11.14 18.55 14.36
N ALA A 94 -11.49 19.08 13.19
CA ALA A 94 -12.21 18.31 12.17
C ALA A 94 -11.30 17.26 11.51
N ALA A 95 -10.03 17.61 11.26
CA ALA A 95 -9.03 16.66 10.77
C ALA A 95 -8.79 15.54 11.79
N ALA A 96 -8.70 15.86 13.08
CA ALA A 96 -8.56 14.88 14.16
C ALA A 96 -9.78 13.95 14.23
N ALA A 97 -10.99 14.48 14.20
CA ALA A 97 -12.22 13.69 14.24
C ALA A 97 -12.32 12.75 13.03
N LEU A 98 -11.97 13.22 11.82
CA LEU A 98 -11.92 12.38 10.62
C LEU A 98 -10.89 11.24 10.75
N THR A 99 -9.70 11.58 11.23
CA THR A 99 -8.62 10.60 11.42
C THR A 99 -9.04 9.54 12.46
N GLN A 100 -9.62 9.96 13.57
CA GLN A 100 -10.10 9.07 14.62
C GLN A 100 -11.19 8.12 14.08
N ALA A 101 -12.17 8.64 13.34
CA ALA A 101 -13.24 7.82 12.76
C ALA A 101 -12.70 6.75 11.80
N ILE A 102 -11.68 7.08 10.98
CA ILE A 102 -11.04 6.13 10.07
C ILE A 102 -10.26 5.06 10.84
N LEU A 103 -9.52 5.43 11.88
CA LEU A 103 -8.80 4.47 12.73
C LEU A 103 -9.75 3.52 13.45
N GLU A 104 -10.87 4.03 13.96
CA GLU A 104 -11.91 3.20 14.59
C GLU A 104 -12.55 2.24 13.59
N ALA A 105 -12.91 2.74 12.39
CA ALA A 105 -13.47 1.89 11.34
C ALA A 105 -12.48 0.80 10.89
N HIS A 106 -11.19 1.13 10.80
CA HIS A 106 -10.15 0.17 10.46
C HIS A 106 -9.98 -0.90 11.56
N SER A 107 -9.96 -0.48 12.81
CA SER A 107 -9.91 -1.41 13.95
C SER A 107 -11.14 -2.31 14.02
N TYR A 108 -12.32 -1.76 13.71
CA TYR A 108 -13.56 -2.54 13.61
C TYR A 108 -13.48 -3.57 12.48
N ALA A 109 -12.99 -3.18 11.31
CA ALA A 109 -12.84 -4.08 10.16
C ALA A 109 -11.89 -5.25 10.45
N ALA A 110 -10.81 -4.99 11.17
CA ALA A 110 -9.88 -6.03 11.61
C ALA A 110 -10.53 -7.05 12.59
N ALA A 111 -11.43 -6.57 13.45
CA ALA A 111 -12.10 -7.41 14.44
C ALA A 111 -13.33 -8.13 13.88
N HIS A 112 -13.95 -7.62 12.81
CA HIS A 112 -15.23 -8.09 12.27
C HIS A 112 -15.22 -8.20 10.73
N PRO A 113 -14.27 -8.95 10.13
CA PRO A 113 -14.08 -8.98 8.68
C PRO A 113 -15.33 -9.46 7.92
N GLU A 114 -16.08 -10.43 8.44
CA GLU A 114 -17.30 -10.94 7.80
C GLU A 114 -18.42 -9.90 7.77
N SER A 115 -18.65 -9.21 8.89
CA SER A 115 -19.64 -8.14 8.97
C SER A 115 -19.33 -6.99 8.03
N VAL A 116 -18.04 -6.63 7.91
CA VAL A 116 -17.59 -5.60 6.99
C VAL A 116 -17.73 -6.06 5.55
N ALA A 117 -17.38 -7.33 5.24
CA ALA A 117 -17.57 -7.88 3.90
C ALA A 117 -19.05 -7.80 3.47
N GLN A 118 -19.99 -8.22 4.33
CA GLN A 118 -21.43 -8.11 4.05
C GLN A 118 -21.88 -6.67 3.80
N SER A 119 -21.44 -5.73 4.63
CA SER A 119 -21.76 -4.29 4.47
C SER A 119 -21.19 -3.72 3.18
N PHE A 120 -20.00 -4.14 2.79
CA PHE A 120 -19.33 -3.68 1.57
C PHE A 120 -20.05 -4.15 0.30
N LEU A 121 -20.62 -5.36 0.30
CA LEU A 121 -21.34 -5.91 -0.85
C LEU A 121 -22.54 -5.06 -1.28
N ALA A 122 -23.16 -4.30 -0.38
CA ALA A 122 -24.23 -3.37 -0.73
C ALA A 122 -23.78 -2.22 -1.65
N HIS A 123 -22.45 -1.97 -1.72
CA HIS A 123 -21.85 -0.85 -2.44
C HIS A 123 -20.84 -1.28 -3.51
N ALA A 124 -20.51 -2.57 -3.60
CA ALA A 124 -19.49 -3.10 -4.50
C ALA A 124 -20.09 -3.99 -5.58
N LEU A 125 -19.68 -3.76 -6.81
CA LEU A 125 -20.02 -4.62 -7.95
C LEU A 125 -18.87 -5.59 -8.23
N ASN A 126 -19.21 -6.78 -8.75
CA ASN A 126 -18.24 -7.79 -9.20
C ASN A 126 -17.32 -8.38 -8.11
N THR A 127 -17.84 -8.53 -6.91
CA THR A 127 -17.19 -9.23 -5.80
C THR A 127 -18.22 -10.05 -5.01
N ASN A 128 -17.75 -10.88 -4.08
CA ASN A 128 -18.60 -11.67 -3.18
C ASN A 128 -18.01 -11.67 -1.76
N GLU A 129 -18.82 -12.16 -0.80
CA GLU A 129 -18.46 -12.16 0.61
C GLU A 129 -17.17 -12.91 0.89
N ALA A 130 -16.98 -14.08 0.29
CA ALA A 130 -15.79 -14.91 0.50
C ALA A 130 -14.51 -14.20 0.02
N GLU A 131 -14.56 -13.50 -1.12
CA GLU A 131 -13.44 -12.71 -1.64
C GLU A 131 -13.10 -11.56 -0.70
N VAL A 132 -14.09 -10.76 -0.31
CA VAL A 132 -13.84 -9.59 0.56
C VAL A 132 -13.36 -10.03 1.93
N SER A 133 -13.98 -11.03 2.53
CA SER A 133 -13.57 -11.59 3.82
C SER A 133 -12.16 -12.18 3.75
N GLY A 134 -11.85 -12.95 2.70
CA GLY A 134 -10.52 -13.53 2.48
C GLY A 134 -9.43 -12.46 2.36
N ILE A 135 -9.70 -11.37 1.64
CA ILE A 135 -8.78 -10.22 1.54
C ILE A 135 -8.58 -9.58 2.92
N LEU A 136 -9.67 -9.33 3.66
CA LEU A 136 -9.59 -8.71 4.99
C LEU A 136 -8.80 -9.57 5.98
N HIS A 137 -8.97 -10.88 5.96
CA HIS A 137 -8.17 -11.80 6.79
C HIS A 137 -6.69 -11.83 6.41
N GLY A 138 -6.38 -11.65 5.14
CA GLY A 138 -4.99 -11.61 4.64
C GLY A 138 -4.26 -10.32 4.95
N GLN A 139 -4.96 -9.25 5.33
CA GLN A 139 -4.35 -7.96 5.63
C GLN A 139 -4.06 -7.81 7.12
N GLY A 140 -2.80 -7.53 7.47
CA GLY A 140 -2.39 -7.24 8.84
C GLY A 140 -2.83 -5.83 9.27
N HIS A 141 -3.96 -5.74 9.95
CA HIS A 141 -4.58 -4.46 10.32
C HIS A 141 -4.14 -3.90 11.69
N GLY A 142 -3.07 -4.41 12.28
CA GLY A 142 -2.71 -4.08 13.66
C GLY A 142 -1.74 -2.91 13.84
N HIS A 143 -1.16 -2.38 12.77
CA HIS A 143 -0.12 -1.35 12.88
C HIS A 143 -0.64 0.03 12.45
N HIS A 144 -0.66 0.96 13.41
CA HIS A 144 -1.06 2.35 13.21
C HIS A 144 -0.05 3.29 13.87
N ALA A 145 1.04 3.57 13.17
CA ALA A 145 2.03 4.51 13.66
C ALA A 145 1.47 5.95 13.66
N VAL A 146 1.72 6.68 14.72
CA VAL A 146 1.41 8.11 14.87
C VAL A 146 2.59 8.84 15.53
N GLY A 147 2.63 10.16 15.41
CA GLY A 147 3.70 10.96 16.01
C GLY A 147 5.08 10.64 15.43
N GLU A 148 6.10 10.63 16.26
CA GLU A 148 7.50 10.37 15.87
C GLU A 148 7.70 9.00 15.23
N ALA A 149 6.97 7.99 15.67
CA ALA A 149 7.03 6.66 15.07
C ALA A 149 6.64 6.70 13.60
N PHE A 150 5.58 7.44 13.26
CA PHE A 150 5.14 7.58 11.86
C PHE A 150 6.12 8.41 11.02
N VAL A 151 6.69 9.50 11.57
CA VAL A 151 7.73 10.29 10.90
C VAL A 151 8.95 9.41 10.58
N LYS A 152 9.32 8.50 11.49
CA LYS A 152 10.41 7.55 11.26
C LYS A 152 10.10 6.60 10.09
N GLU A 153 8.88 6.07 10.01
CA GLU A 153 8.45 5.23 8.89
C GLU A 153 8.44 5.98 7.57
N LEU A 154 7.88 7.20 7.54
CA LEU A 154 7.89 8.07 6.36
C LEU A 154 9.32 8.39 5.91
N THR A 155 10.24 8.61 6.87
CA THR A 155 11.66 8.82 6.58
C THR A 155 12.27 7.58 5.92
N GLN A 156 11.97 6.39 6.43
CA GLN A 156 12.45 5.14 5.83
C GLN A 156 11.92 4.95 4.40
N TYR A 157 10.63 5.21 4.18
CA TYR A 157 10.06 5.17 2.83
C TYR A 157 10.69 6.20 1.90
N ALA A 158 10.98 7.40 2.38
CA ALA A 158 11.67 8.42 1.59
C ALA A 158 13.08 7.98 1.18
N VAL A 159 13.84 7.36 2.08
CA VAL A 159 15.16 6.75 1.77
C VAL A 159 15.03 5.67 0.70
N ASP A 160 14.07 4.77 0.83
CA ASP A 160 13.87 3.69 -0.13
C ASP A 160 13.44 4.20 -1.50
N LEU A 161 12.56 5.21 -1.54
CA LEU A 161 12.13 5.86 -2.78
C LEU A 161 13.26 6.66 -3.46
N GLN A 162 14.22 7.19 -2.70
CA GLN A 162 15.43 7.79 -3.27
C GLN A 162 16.31 6.74 -3.96
N ARG A 163 16.46 5.55 -3.36
CA ARG A 163 17.27 4.46 -3.95
C ARG A 163 16.78 4.05 -5.33
N VAL A 164 15.49 4.20 -5.60
CA VAL A 164 14.85 3.90 -6.88
C VAL A 164 14.48 5.15 -7.68
N GLN A 165 15.05 6.30 -7.33
CA GLN A 165 14.96 7.58 -8.04
C GLN A 165 13.52 8.15 -8.18
N VAL A 166 12.63 7.79 -7.30
CA VAL A 166 11.28 8.39 -7.20
C VAL A 166 11.36 9.73 -6.48
N ILE A 167 12.12 9.80 -5.39
CA ILE A 167 12.49 11.04 -4.69
C ILE A 167 13.89 11.46 -5.16
N LYS A 168 14.09 12.76 -5.35
CA LYS A 168 15.38 13.32 -5.82
C LYS A 168 16.50 13.02 -4.81
N PRO A 169 17.71 12.65 -5.26
CA PRO A 169 18.82 12.32 -4.36
C PRO A 169 19.24 13.43 -3.38
N GLY A 170 19.02 14.70 -3.74
CA GLY A 170 19.34 15.85 -2.87
C GLY A 170 18.27 16.20 -1.83
N THR A 171 17.18 15.45 -1.76
CA THR A 171 16.13 15.66 -0.74
C THR A 171 16.58 15.04 0.58
N ASP A 172 16.54 15.79 1.68
CA ASP A 172 16.72 15.20 3.00
C ASP A 172 15.47 14.36 3.38
N PRO A 173 15.59 13.05 3.61
CA PRO A 173 14.43 12.19 3.84
C PRO A 173 13.66 12.53 5.12
N HIS A 174 14.37 12.94 6.18
CA HIS A 174 13.75 13.28 7.45
C HIS A 174 12.98 14.61 7.35
N GLN A 175 13.61 15.64 6.80
CA GLN A 175 12.94 16.92 6.57
C GLN A 175 11.75 16.78 5.61
N PHE A 176 11.86 15.90 4.60
CA PHE A 176 10.75 15.59 3.73
C PHE A 176 9.60 14.96 4.51
N ALA A 177 9.86 13.94 5.34
CA ALA A 177 8.87 13.28 6.17
C ALA A 177 8.16 14.27 7.12
N GLU A 178 8.93 15.13 7.81
CA GLU A 178 8.38 16.17 8.68
C GLU A 178 7.50 17.18 7.91
N SER A 179 7.90 17.53 6.70
CA SER A 179 7.17 18.52 5.89
C SER A 179 5.80 18.06 5.41
N ILE A 180 5.58 16.75 5.31
CA ILE A 180 4.32 16.15 4.85
C ILE A 180 3.47 15.59 6.00
N TYR A 181 4.03 15.47 7.21
CA TYR A 181 3.33 14.96 8.39
C TYR A 181 2.71 16.09 9.22
N VAL A 182 1.50 15.89 9.65
CA VAL A 182 0.83 16.77 10.65
C VAL A 182 0.25 15.88 11.74
N ASN A 183 0.67 16.12 13.00
CA ASN A 183 0.02 15.51 14.15
C ASN A 183 -1.29 16.22 14.43
N VAL A 184 -2.40 15.61 14.02
CA VAL A 184 -3.73 16.19 14.23
C VAL A 184 -4.27 15.99 15.66
N PHE A 185 -3.63 15.13 16.44
CA PHE A 185 -4.02 14.82 17.82
C PHE A 185 -3.24 15.60 18.90
N ALA A 186 -2.20 16.35 18.51
CA ALA A 186 -1.36 17.12 19.43
C ALA A 186 -1.92 18.51 19.67
#